data_a7f2f7a75b50a8facaab22e27be392a5
#
_entry.id   a7f2f7a75b50a8facaab22e27be392a5
#
_cell.length_a   1.000
_cell.length_b   1.000
_cell.length_c   1.000
_cell.angle_alpha   90.00
_cell.angle_beta   90.00
_cell.angle_gamma   90.00
#
_symmetry.space_group_name_H-M   'P 1'
#
loop_
_entity.id
_entity.type
_entity.pdbx_description
1 polymer ?
#
loop_
_entity_poly.entity_id
_entity_poly.type
_entity_poly.pdbx_seq_one_letter_code
_entity_poly.pdbx_strand_id
1 'polypeptide(L)'
;MITQDIEILYSGMTEQLESINGTLKDSLANLTDSLSCIAATIQRLRQYLRAHPFADDRDEIHFFKYTKPRFYCWHIYMVELHHILGALPVGTDQMVRDYYMSELSVINRFIRQHAFGYEYYLADETAKDAEFFLCRNKSTFSPGQEHQPEDSGFSTEMDYLFSMFRAYEMVRDFIIRRLRLLYRNPDNSIMAELLVGTKRRWSGDKVELIEIAYGIYYTQRINDGKAEISDIVGWLEESLDVDLAQAYRMFVDITRRKTVSYTKYLDEMRGAIHGRIEESFKYKPKKGIPEN
;
A
#
# COMPACT_ATOMS: atom_id res chain seq x y z
N MET A 1 -19.10 -5.81 -20.88
CA MET A 1 -20.02 -5.26 -19.87
C MET A 1 -19.77 -5.86 -18.50
N ILE A 2 -19.65 -7.18 -18.33
CA ILE A 2 -19.30 -7.86 -17.05
C ILE A 2 -18.01 -7.30 -16.44
N THR A 3 -17.00 -7.01 -17.24
CA THR A 3 -15.69 -6.52 -16.78
C THR A 3 -15.76 -5.13 -16.14
N GLN A 4 -16.60 -4.22 -16.65
CA GLN A 4 -16.64 -2.83 -16.16
C GLN A 4 -17.27 -2.71 -14.77
N ASP A 5 -18.35 -3.43 -14.51
CA ASP A 5 -19.02 -3.42 -13.20
C ASP A 5 -18.13 -4.03 -12.11
N ILE A 6 -17.38 -5.08 -12.46
CA ILE A 6 -16.42 -5.73 -11.56
C ILE A 6 -15.23 -4.79 -11.26
N GLU A 7 -14.74 -4.04 -12.26
CA GLU A 7 -13.66 -3.06 -12.02
C GLU A 7 -14.14 -1.91 -11.12
N ILE A 8 -15.38 -1.45 -11.26
CA ILE A 8 -15.96 -0.45 -10.34
C ILE A 8 -16.05 -0.99 -8.92
N LEU A 9 -16.46 -2.27 -8.75
CA LEU A 9 -16.49 -2.91 -7.43
C LEU A 9 -15.08 -3.01 -6.81
N TYR A 10 -14.08 -3.35 -7.62
CA TYR A 10 -12.71 -3.47 -7.17
C TYR A 10 -12.12 -2.11 -6.78
N SER A 11 -12.26 -1.10 -7.63
CA SER A 11 -11.78 0.27 -7.36
C SER A 11 -12.43 0.84 -6.11
N GLY A 12 -13.76 0.69 -5.96
CA GLY A 12 -14.46 1.16 -4.76
C GLY A 12 -13.99 0.46 -3.48
N MET A 13 -13.67 -0.84 -3.55
CA MET A 13 -13.08 -1.57 -2.41
C MET A 13 -11.69 -1.03 -2.06
N THR A 14 -10.81 -0.85 -3.04
CA THR A 14 -9.44 -0.38 -2.79
C THR A 14 -9.40 1.05 -2.25
N GLU A 15 -10.24 1.95 -2.77
CA GLU A 15 -10.39 3.32 -2.25
C GLU A 15 -10.88 3.33 -0.79
N GLN A 16 -11.84 2.47 -0.45
CA GLN A 16 -12.32 2.34 0.93
C GLN A 16 -11.24 1.79 1.85
N LEU A 17 -10.47 0.79 1.41
CA LEU A 17 -9.36 0.24 2.19
C LEU A 17 -8.25 1.28 2.43
N GLU A 18 -7.93 2.11 1.43
CA GLU A 18 -6.99 3.23 1.58
C GLU A 18 -7.52 4.26 2.59
N SER A 19 -8.80 4.60 2.52
CA SER A 19 -9.44 5.52 3.47
C SER A 19 -9.42 4.99 4.91
N ILE A 20 -9.73 3.70 5.11
CA ILE A 20 -9.68 3.06 6.44
C ILE A 20 -8.26 3.11 7.00
N ASN A 21 -7.26 2.73 6.20
CA ASN A 21 -5.86 2.72 6.61
C ASN A 21 -5.28 4.13 6.84
N GLY A 22 -5.86 5.15 6.21
CA GLY A 22 -5.52 6.57 6.43
C GLY A 22 -6.11 7.18 7.69
N THR A 23 -6.99 6.49 8.42
CA THR A 23 -7.59 7.00 9.65
C THR A 23 -6.73 6.66 10.87
N LEU A 24 -6.65 7.60 11.84
CA LEU A 24 -5.93 7.43 13.13
C LEU A 24 -6.71 6.53 14.11
N LYS A 25 -7.41 5.52 13.62
CA LYS A 25 -8.11 4.56 14.48
C LYS A 25 -7.14 3.49 15.02
N ASP A 26 -7.56 2.80 16.05
CA ASP A 26 -6.86 1.62 16.57
C ASP A 26 -6.67 0.57 15.46
N SER A 27 -5.50 -0.05 15.42
CA SER A 27 -5.11 -1.06 14.42
C SER A 27 -6.13 -2.20 14.31
N LEU A 28 -6.72 -2.64 15.43
CA LEU A 28 -7.75 -3.69 15.44
C LEU A 28 -9.08 -3.21 14.84
N ALA A 29 -9.46 -1.96 15.11
CA ALA A 29 -10.67 -1.37 14.52
C ALA A 29 -10.51 -1.23 13.00
N ASN A 30 -9.36 -0.77 12.53
CA ASN A 30 -9.05 -0.67 11.10
C ASN A 30 -9.07 -2.04 10.41
N LEU A 31 -8.56 -3.09 11.07
CA LEU A 31 -8.65 -4.46 10.54
C LEU A 31 -10.11 -4.92 10.41
N THR A 32 -10.91 -4.72 11.46
CA THR A 32 -12.33 -5.14 11.46
C THR A 32 -13.11 -4.41 10.36
N ASP A 33 -12.90 -3.10 10.22
CA ASP A 33 -13.53 -2.28 9.19
C ASP A 33 -13.08 -2.74 7.78
N SER A 34 -11.79 -3.04 7.59
CA SER A 34 -11.24 -3.55 6.33
C SER A 34 -11.81 -4.90 5.96
N LEU A 35 -11.84 -5.85 6.89
CA LEU A 35 -12.40 -7.18 6.65
C LEU A 35 -13.91 -7.12 6.35
N SER A 36 -14.64 -6.23 7.03
CA SER A 36 -16.06 -5.99 6.76
C SER A 36 -16.29 -5.43 5.36
N CYS A 37 -15.48 -4.46 4.94
CA CYS A 37 -15.51 -3.89 3.59
C CYS A 37 -15.26 -4.97 2.52
N ILE A 38 -14.21 -5.77 2.70
CA ILE A 38 -13.84 -6.86 1.78
C ILE A 38 -14.96 -7.90 1.71
N ALA A 39 -15.47 -8.34 2.85
CA ALA A 39 -16.54 -9.33 2.92
C ALA A 39 -17.82 -8.84 2.20
N ALA A 40 -18.22 -7.59 2.42
CA ALA A 40 -19.35 -6.97 1.75
C ALA A 40 -19.15 -6.91 0.23
N THR A 41 -17.94 -6.59 -0.22
CA THR A 41 -17.61 -6.53 -1.64
C THR A 41 -17.62 -7.92 -2.28
N ILE A 42 -17.07 -8.94 -1.63
CA ILE A 42 -17.12 -10.33 -2.09
C ILE A 42 -18.57 -10.83 -2.18
N GLN A 43 -19.42 -10.47 -1.24
CA GLN A 43 -20.86 -10.77 -1.29
C GLN A 43 -21.53 -10.13 -2.52
N ARG A 44 -21.24 -8.86 -2.81
CA ARG A 44 -21.75 -8.19 -4.02
C ARG A 44 -21.27 -8.87 -5.29
N LEU A 45 -19.98 -9.27 -5.34
CA LEU A 45 -19.40 -10.00 -6.45
C LEU A 45 -20.11 -11.34 -6.68
N ARG A 46 -20.44 -12.09 -5.60
CA ARG A 46 -21.23 -13.34 -5.68
C ARG A 46 -22.64 -13.10 -6.21
N GLN A 47 -23.32 -12.05 -5.71
CA GLN A 47 -24.67 -11.70 -6.16
C GLN A 47 -24.66 -11.31 -7.64
N TYR A 48 -23.64 -10.57 -8.06
CA TYR A 48 -23.46 -10.18 -9.46
C TYR A 48 -23.34 -11.42 -10.37
N LEU A 49 -22.50 -12.40 -10.01
CA LEU A 49 -22.33 -13.62 -10.81
C LEU A 49 -23.58 -14.50 -10.85
N ARG A 50 -24.36 -14.54 -9.77
CA ARG A 50 -25.63 -15.26 -9.78
C ARG A 50 -26.63 -14.65 -10.78
N ALA A 51 -26.60 -13.31 -10.93
CA ALA A 51 -27.44 -12.61 -11.88
C ALA A 51 -26.88 -12.65 -13.33
N HIS A 52 -25.58 -12.82 -13.47
CA HIS A 52 -24.86 -12.82 -14.76
C HIS A 52 -23.96 -14.05 -14.83
N PRO A 53 -24.52 -15.23 -15.14
CA PRO A 53 -23.72 -16.45 -15.31
C PRO A 53 -22.73 -16.30 -16.47
N PHE A 54 -21.63 -17.04 -16.41
CA PHE A 54 -20.60 -17.03 -17.46
C PHE A 54 -21.18 -17.41 -18.80
N ALA A 55 -20.75 -16.73 -19.86
CA ALA A 55 -21.21 -17.02 -21.20
C ALA A 55 -20.58 -18.30 -21.76
N ASP A 56 -19.31 -18.54 -21.40
CA ASP A 56 -18.55 -19.71 -21.84
C ASP A 56 -17.45 -20.07 -20.80
N ASP A 57 -16.73 -21.17 -21.06
CA ASP A 57 -15.63 -21.66 -20.25
C ASP A 57 -14.48 -20.64 -20.14
N ARG A 58 -14.27 -19.77 -21.13
CA ARG A 58 -13.19 -18.78 -21.10
C ARG A 58 -13.50 -17.67 -20.11
N ASP A 59 -14.75 -17.24 -20.04
CA ASP A 59 -15.20 -16.24 -19.06
C ASP A 59 -15.08 -16.79 -17.64
N GLU A 60 -15.45 -18.07 -17.44
CA GLU A 60 -15.32 -18.74 -16.15
C GLU A 60 -13.86 -18.88 -15.73
N ILE A 61 -12.99 -19.36 -16.60
CA ILE A 61 -11.54 -19.47 -16.35
C ILE A 61 -10.95 -18.09 -16.04
N HIS A 62 -11.23 -17.08 -16.85
CA HIS A 62 -10.74 -15.73 -16.62
C HIS A 62 -11.16 -15.19 -15.24
N PHE A 63 -12.39 -15.43 -14.85
CA PHE A 63 -12.88 -15.00 -13.56
C PHE A 63 -12.14 -15.70 -12.40
N PHE A 64 -12.04 -17.00 -12.40
CA PHE A 64 -11.43 -17.75 -11.29
C PHE A 64 -9.91 -17.68 -11.26
N LYS A 65 -9.26 -17.47 -12.40
CA LYS A 65 -7.80 -17.33 -12.50
C LYS A 65 -7.31 -15.92 -12.16
N TYR A 66 -8.02 -14.89 -12.60
CA TYR A 66 -7.54 -13.51 -12.48
C TYR A 66 -8.42 -12.63 -11.60
N THR A 67 -9.73 -12.65 -11.81
CA THR A 67 -10.63 -11.69 -11.19
C THR A 67 -10.85 -11.98 -9.71
N LYS A 68 -11.31 -13.17 -9.37
CA LYS A 68 -11.57 -13.55 -7.98
C LYS A 68 -10.32 -13.45 -7.08
N PRO A 69 -9.12 -13.90 -7.49
CA PRO A 69 -7.90 -13.75 -6.69
C PRO A 69 -7.54 -12.30 -6.35
N ARG A 70 -7.88 -11.33 -7.20
CA ARG A 70 -7.67 -9.89 -6.92
C ARG A 70 -8.45 -9.39 -5.71
N PHE A 71 -9.64 -9.95 -5.45
CA PHE A 71 -10.46 -9.59 -4.28
C PHE A 71 -10.05 -10.38 -3.04
N TYR A 72 -9.91 -11.68 -3.17
CA TYR A 72 -9.62 -12.57 -2.03
C TYR A 72 -8.23 -12.37 -1.45
N CYS A 73 -7.25 -11.96 -2.25
CA CYS A 73 -5.90 -11.69 -1.74
C CYS A 73 -5.89 -10.57 -0.67
N TRP A 74 -6.79 -9.61 -0.74
CA TRP A 74 -6.90 -8.55 0.26
C TRP A 74 -7.36 -9.08 1.63
N HIS A 75 -8.29 -10.04 1.64
CA HIS A 75 -8.73 -10.68 2.87
C HIS A 75 -7.56 -11.42 3.54
N ILE A 76 -6.87 -12.26 2.77
CA ILE A 76 -5.73 -13.03 3.27
C ILE A 76 -4.61 -12.09 3.74
N TYR A 77 -4.28 -11.08 2.93
CA TYR A 77 -3.26 -10.08 3.26
C TYR A 77 -3.56 -9.35 4.57
N MET A 78 -4.79 -8.89 4.78
CA MET A 78 -5.17 -8.16 6.00
C MET A 78 -5.08 -9.04 7.25
N VAL A 79 -5.49 -10.31 7.15
CA VAL A 79 -5.38 -11.27 8.26
C VAL A 79 -3.92 -11.58 8.58
N GLU A 80 -3.10 -11.88 7.57
CA GLU A 80 -1.67 -12.16 7.75
C GLU A 80 -0.92 -10.94 8.30
N LEU A 81 -1.21 -9.76 7.76
CA LEU A 81 -0.62 -8.52 8.24
C LEU A 81 -0.93 -8.26 9.72
N HIS A 82 -2.18 -8.52 10.14
CA HIS A 82 -2.57 -8.40 11.54
C HIS A 82 -1.82 -9.38 12.44
N HIS A 83 -1.67 -10.63 12.02
CA HIS A 83 -0.91 -11.63 12.76
C HIS A 83 0.56 -11.22 12.90
N ILE A 84 1.18 -10.79 11.80
CA ILE A 84 2.57 -10.35 11.79
C ILE A 84 2.78 -9.12 12.69
N LEU A 85 1.90 -8.13 12.61
CA LEU A 85 2.02 -6.92 13.44
C LEU A 85 1.68 -7.17 14.90
N GLY A 86 0.70 -8.04 15.17
CA GLY A 86 0.29 -8.40 16.54
C GLY A 86 1.35 -9.23 17.29
N ALA A 87 2.16 -9.99 16.56
CA ALA A 87 3.24 -10.81 17.14
C ALA A 87 4.62 -10.11 17.09
N LEU A 88 4.66 -8.84 16.69
CA LEU A 88 5.93 -8.09 16.58
C LEU A 88 6.61 -7.99 17.96
N PRO A 89 7.87 -8.42 18.11
CA PRO A 89 8.56 -8.38 19.39
C PRO A 89 8.82 -6.93 19.83
N VAL A 90 8.61 -6.68 21.13
CA VAL A 90 9.00 -5.44 21.76
C VAL A 90 10.45 -5.59 22.22
N GLY A 91 11.39 -4.92 21.55
CA GLY A 91 12.81 -5.07 21.88
C GLY A 91 13.71 -4.27 20.94
N THR A 92 14.89 -4.82 20.69
CA THR A 92 15.88 -4.17 19.83
C THR A 92 15.53 -4.33 18.35
N ASP A 93 16.06 -3.43 17.50
CA ASP A 93 15.93 -3.53 16.05
C ASP A 93 16.40 -4.88 15.49
N GLN A 94 17.41 -5.49 16.15
CA GLN A 94 17.88 -6.81 15.77
C GLN A 94 16.77 -7.87 15.97
N MET A 95 16.07 -7.86 17.12
CA MET A 95 14.97 -8.79 17.39
C MET A 95 13.85 -8.64 16.36
N VAL A 96 13.54 -7.41 15.98
CA VAL A 96 12.51 -7.12 14.96
C VAL A 96 12.97 -7.60 13.58
N ARG A 97 14.24 -7.41 13.21
CA ARG A 97 14.80 -7.93 11.97
C ARG A 97 14.73 -9.45 11.90
N ASP A 98 15.18 -10.12 12.97
CA ASP A 98 15.17 -11.59 13.05
C ASP A 98 13.74 -12.13 12.94
N TYR A 99 12.79 -11.47 13.57
CA TYR A 99 11.38 -11.78 13.44
C TYR A 99 10.89 -11.67 11.98
N TYR A 100 11.10 -10.53 11.31
CA TYR A 100 10.70 -10.37 9.91
C TYR A 100 11.41 -11.36 8.97
N MET A 101 12.67 -11.71 9.24
CA MET A 101 13.37 -12.75 8.48
C MET A 101 12.75 -14.13 8.70
N SER A 102 12.25 -14.42 9.90
CA SER A 102 11.53 -15.67 10.15
C SER A 102 10.20 -15.73 9.39
N GLU A 103 9.44 -14.64 9.34
CA GLU A 103 8.20 -14.55 8.56
C GLU A 103 8.44 -14.74 7.05
N LEU A 104 9.50 -14.14 6.49
CA LEU A 104 9.92 -14.42 5.12
C LEU A 104 10.24 -15.90 4.89
N SER A 105 10.80 -16.59 5.88
CA SER A 105 11.09 -18.02 5.79
C SER A 105 9.81 -18.86 5.75
N VAL A 106 8.75 -18.44 6.45
CA VAL A 106 7.41 -19.07 6.38
C VAL A 106 6.83 -18.92 4.97
N ILE A 107 6.86 -17.72 4.42
CA ILE A 107 6.39 -17.45 3.05
C ILE A 107 7.17 -18.31 2.03
N ASN A 108 8.50 -18.33 2.12
CA ASN A 108 9.34 -19.13 1.24
C ASN A 108 9.05 -20.64 1.35
N ARG A 109 8.74 -21.13 2.56
CA ARG A 109 8.33 -22.52 2.77
C ARG A 109 7.02 -22.81 2.08
N PHE A 110 6.03 -21.93 2.23
CA PHE A 110 4.73 -22.06 1.55
C PHE A 110 4.89 -22.12 0.03
N ILE A 111 5.66 -21.21 -0.57
CA ILE A 111 5.93 -21.18 -2.01
C ILE A 111 6.58 -22.50 -2.47
N ARG A 112 7.58 -23.01 -1.72
CA ARG A 112 8.22 -24.31 -2.06
C ARG A 112 7.26 -25.48 -1.96
N GLN A 113 6.37 -25.49 -0.99
CA GLN A 113 5.34 -26.54 -0.86
C GLN A 113 4.35 -26.56 -2.02
N HIS A 114 4.12 -25.40 -2.65
CA HIS A 114 3.21 -25.23 -3.79
C HIS A 114 3.96 -24.84 -5.07
N ALA A 115 5.21 -25.30 -5.23
CA ALA A 115 6.11 -24.86 -6.30
C ALA A 115 5.48 -24.98 -7.69
N PHE A 116 4.86 -26.13 -8.03
CA PHE A 116 4.19 -26.31 -9.32
C PHE A 116 3.09 -25.27 -9.57
N GLY A 117 2.21 -25.03 -8.59
CA GLY A 117 1.15 -24.03 -8.71
C GLY A 117 1.69 -22.61 -8.81
N TYR A 118 2.79 -22.32 -8.09
CA TYR A 118 3.42 -21.00 -8.13
C TYR A 118 4.14 -20.74 -9.46
N GLU A 119 4.83 -21.75 -10.03
CA GLU A 119 5.41 -21.65 -11.38
C GLU A 119 4.34 -21.45 -12.44
N TYR A 120 3.21 -22.18 -12.34
CA TYR A 120 2.06 -22.02 -13.23
C TYR A 120 1.47 -20.60 -13.15
N TYR A 121 1.37 -20.05 -11.92
CA TYR A 121 0.91 -18.68 -11.66
C TYR A 121 1.87 -17.64 -12.26
N LEU A 122 3.19 -17.78 -12.03
CA LEU A 122 4.19 -16.80 -12.50
C LEU A 122 4.36 -16.81 -14.02
N ALA A 123 4.32 -17.99 -14.64
CA ALA A 123 4.47 -18.15 -16.09
C ALA A 123 3.17 -17.83 -16.86
N ASP A 124 2.06 -17.55 -16.14
CA ASP A 124 0.72 -17.39 -16.73
C ASP A 124 0.36 -18.55 -17.68
N GLU A 125 0.71 -19.78 -17.27
CA GLU A 125 0.47 -20.98 -18.04
C GLU A 125 -1.02 -21.20 -18.25
N THR A 126 -1.37 -21.82 -19.41
CA THR A 126 -2.77 -22.06 -19.80
C THR A 126 -3.13 -23.52 -20.01
N ALA A 127 -2.12 -24.41 -20.04
CA ALA A 127 -2.30 -25.82 -20.45
C ALA A 127 -3.30 -26.59 -19.58
N LYS A 128 -3.47 -26.19 -18.30
CA LYS A 128 -4.38 -26.83 -17.34
C LYS A 128 -5.50 -25.93 -16.84
N ASP A 129 -5.76 -24.80 -17.51
CA ASP A 129 -6.77 -23.84 -17.07
C ASP A 129 -8.16 -24.48 -16.91
N ALA A 130 -8.56 -25.36 -17.82
CA ALA A 130 -9.83 -26.05 -17.73
C ALA A 130 -9.90 -27.00 -16.52
N GLU A 131 -8.79 -27.64 -16.13
CA GLU A 131 -8.71 -28.50 -14.97
C GLU A 131 -8.79 -27.68 -13.67
N PHE A 132 -8.11 -26.52 -13.62
CA PHE A 132 -7.90 -25.76 -12.41
C PHE A 132 -8.97 -24.71 -12.12
N PHE A 133 -9.62 -24.16 -13.17
CA PHE A 133 -10.48 -22.98 -13.03
C PHE A 133 -11.92 -23.18 -13.53
N LEU A 134 -12.35 -24.39 -13.86
CA LEU A 134 -13.75 -24.69 -14.11
C LEU A 134 -14.38 -25.37 -12.89
N CYS A 135 -15.49 -24.83 -12.39
CA CYS A 135 -16.19 -25.35 -11.22
C CYS A 135 -16.61 -26.81 -11.36
N ARG A 136 -16.97 -27.24 -12.58
CA ARG A 136 -17.36 -28.64 -12.87
C ARG A 136 -16.23 -29.65 -12.67
N ASN A 137 -14.98 -29.21 -12.72
CA ASN A 137 -13.80 -30.08 -12.61
C ASN A 137 -13.18 -30.08 -11.21
N LYS A 138 -13.82 -29.41 -10.25
CA LYS A 138 -13.33 -29.34 -8.86
C LYS A 138 -13.24 -30.73 -8.25
N SER A 139 -12.05 -31.10 -7.78
CA SER A 139 -11.83 -32.30 -6.99
C SER A 139 -12.58 -32.22 -5.66
N THR A 140 -13.21 -33.32 -5.23
CA THR A 140 -13.85 -33.40 -3.92
C THR A 140 -12.85 -33.45 -2.76
N PHE A 141 -11.56 -33.59 -3.08
CA PHE A 141 -10.47 -33.69 -2.09
C PHE A 141 -9.29 -32.85 -2.48
N SER A 142 -9.19 -31.64 -1.88
CA SER A 142 -8.00 -30.79 -1.94
C SER A 142 -7.43 -30.61 -0.54
N PRO A 143 -6.25 -31.20 -0.24
CA PRO A 143 -5.61 -31.04 1.07
C PRO A 143 -5.27 -29.56 1.33
N GLY A 144 -5.72 -29.02 2.45
CA GLY A 144 -5.40 -27.65 2.88
C GLY A 144 -6.43 -26.57 2.55
N GLN A 145 -7.53 -26.91 1.89
CA GLN A 145 -8.69 -26.03 1.81
C GLN A 145 -9.67 -26.39 2.94
N GLU A 146 -9.83 -25.49 3.90
CA GLU A 146 -10.99 -25.54 4.79
C GLU A 146 -12.24 -25.26 3.94
N HIS A 147 -12.94 -26.33 3.60
CA HIS A 147 -14.16 -26.28 2.81
C HIS A 147 -15.25 -25.58 3.61
N GLN A 148 -15.68 -24.41 3.16
CA GLN A 148 -17.03 -23.97 3.46
C GLN A 148 -17.98 -24.70 2.50
N PRO A 149 -18.85 -25.59 3.00
CA PRO A 149 -19.72 -26.46 2.17
C PRO A 149 -20.71 -25.71 1.28
N GLU A 150 -20.91 -24.43 1.52
CA GLU A 150 -21.95 -23.61 0.87
C GLU A 150 -21.55 -23.02 -0.49
N ASP A 151 -20.33 -23.25 -0.98
CA ASP A 151 -19.77 -22.52 -2.12
C ASP A 151 -19.38 -23.38 -3.34
N SER A 152 -20.08 -24.47 -3.61
CA SER A 152 -19.76 -25.36 -4.72
C SER A 152 -19.74 -24.69 -6.11
N GLY A 153 -20.44 -23.57 -6.29
CA GLY A 153 -20.50 -22.82 -7.55
C GLY A 153 -19.63 -21.56 -7.59
N PHE A 154 -18.88 -21.26 -6.51
CA PHE A 154 -18.05 -20.03 -6.43
C PHE A 154 -16.59 -20.31 -6.06
N SER A 155 -16.12 -21.54 -6.30
CA SER A 155 -14.75 -21.93 -6.04
C SER A 155 -14.32 -23.05 -6.98
N THR A 156 -13.05 -22.98 -7.40
CA THR A 156 -12.38 -23.98 -8.25
C THR A 156 -11.20 -24.60 -7.52
N GLU A 157 -10.43 -25.46 -8.18
CA GLU A 157 -9.28 -26.16 -7.58
C GLU A 157 -8.18 -25.19 -7.14
N MET A 158 -7.86 -24.15 -7.96
CA MET A 158 -6.68 -23.33 -7.80
C MET A 158 -6.97 -21.86 -7.47
N ASP A 159 -8.20 -21.39 -7.52
CA ASP A 159 -8.53 -19.96 -7.36
C ASP A 159 -8.15 -19.40 -5.98
N TYR A 160 -8.33 -20.22 -4.91
CA TYR A 160 -7.92 -19.83 -3.57
C TYR A 160 -6.39 -19.81 -3.43
N LEU A 161 -5.71 -20.82 -4.00
CA LEU A 161 -4.24 -20.86 -3.99
C LEU A 161 -3.62 -19.65 -4.73
N PHE A 162 -4.22 -19.24 -5.85
CA PHE A 162 -3.81 -18.02 -6.57
C PHE A 162 -4.03 -16.76 -5.74
N SER A 163 -5.12 -16.73 -4.96
CA SER A 163 -5.37 -15.66 -3.99
C SER A 163 -4.28 -15.62 -2.90
N MET A 164 -3.84 -16.77 -2.40
CA MET A 164 -2.76 -16.90 -1.43
C MET A 164 -1.42 -16.45 -2.00
N PHE A 165 -1.06 -16.86 -3.23
CA PHE A 165 0.18 -16.42 -3.86
C PHE A 165 0.24 -14.90 -3.93
N ARG A 166 -0.81 -14.27 -4.42
CA ARG A 166 -0.91 -12.81 -4.52
C ARG A 166 -0.84 -12.13 -3.14
N ALA A 167 -1.52 -12.67 -2.15
CA ALA A 167 -1.48 -12.14 -0.78
C ALA A 167 -0.08 -12.25 -0.16
N TYR A 168 0.59 -13.39 -0.31
CA TYR A 168 1.94 -13.58 0.21
C TYR A 168 3.00 -12.73 -0.53
N GLU A 169 2.80 -12.43 -1.81
CA GLU A 169 3.60 -11.42 -2.50
C GLU A 169 3.43 -10.03 -1.86
N MET A 170 2.20 -9.62 -1.55
CA MET A 170 1.93 -8.36 -0.85
C MET A 170 2.55 -8.33 0.55
N VAL A 171 2.44 -9.42 1.33
CA VAL A 171 3.07 -9.55 2.66
C VAL A 171 4.58 -9.50 2.56
N ARG A 172 5.17 -10.22 1.61
CA ARG A 172 6.63 -10.20 1.34
C ARG A 172 7.10 -8.78 1.04
N ASP A 173 6.41 -8.06 0.18
CA ASP A 173 6.76 -6.69 -0.17
C ASP A 173 6.62 -5.73 1.01
N PHE A 174 5.62 -5.94 1.87
CA PHE A 174 5.49 -5.21 3.13
C PHE A 174 6.70 -5.46 4.04
N ILE A 175 7.06 -6.73 4.28
CA ILE A 175 8.19 -7.10 5.15
C ILE A 175 9.51 -6.54 4.59
N ILE A 176 9.75 -6.65 3.28
CA ILE A 176 10.96 -6.14 2.63
C ILE A 176 11.06 -4.62 2.82
N ARG A 177 9.96 -3.88 2.66
CA ARG A 177 9.96 -2.44 2.93
C ARG A 177 10.32 -2.13 4.38
N ARG A 178 9.75 -2.87 5.36
CA ARG A 178 10.07 -2.72 6.78
C ARG A 178 11.54 -3.03 7.09
N LEU A 179 12.07 -4.09 6.53
CA LEU A 179 13.49 -4.43 6.67
C LEU A 179 14.41 -3.35 6.09
N ARG A 180 14.09 -2.80 4.92
CA ARG A 180 14.87 -1.70 4.31
C ARG A 180 14.92 -0.47 5.22
N LEU A 181 13.81 -0.12 5.87
CA LEU A 181 13.76 0.98 6.81
C LEU A 181 14.63 0.73 8.04
N LEU A 182 14.59 -0.48 8.60
CA LEU A 182 15.44 -0.89 9.72
C LEU A 182 16.95 -0.86 9.41
N TYR A 183 17.32 -1.12 8.14
CA TYR A 183 18.71 -1.05 7.72
C TYR A 183 19.18 0.38 7.43
N ARG A 184 18.28 1.26 6.98
CA ARG A 184 18.62 2.68 6.64
C ARG A 184 18.66 3.58 7.85
N ASN A 185 17.82 3.36 8.86
CA ASN A 185 17.67 4.22 10.03
C ASN A 185 17.68 3.36 11.31
N PRO A 186 18.85 2.93 11.80
CA PRO A 186 18.94 2.11 13.00
C PRO A 186 18.40 2.79 14.27
N ASP A 187 18.27 4.13 14.28
CA ASP A 187 17.81 4.92 15.42
C ASP A 187 16.30 5.26 15.38
N ASN A 188 15.61 4.97 14.28
CA ASN A 188 14.18 5.23 14.18
C ASN A 188 13.37 4.02 14.63
N SER A 189 12.76 4.12 15.79
CA SER A 189 11.85 3.10 16.31
C SER A 189 10.69 2.84 15.34
N ILE A 190 10.50 1.58 14.95
CA ILE A 190 9.39 1.10 14.09
C ILE A 190 8.02 1.53 14.61
N MET A 191 7.91 1.76 15.93
CA MET A 191 6.66 2.23 16.55
C MET A 191 6.24 3.61 16.04
N ALA A 192 7.18 4.48 15.65
CA ALA A 192 6.83 5.79 15.08
C ALA A 192 6.18 5.68 13.69
N GLU A 193 6.53 4.65 12.90
CA GLU A 193 5.97 4.42 11.57
C GLU A 193 4.66 3.63 11.57
N LEU A 194 4.44 2.76 12.55
CA LEU A 194 3.16 2.08 12.76
C LEU A 194 2.01 3.07 13.05
N LEU A 195 2.36 4.25 13.59
CA LEU A 195 1.41 5.34 13.89
C LEU A 195 1.20 6.31 12.71
N VAL A 196 1.99 6.22 11.63
CA VAL A 196 1.89 7.13 10.47
C VAL A 196 1.39 6.37 9.24
N GLY A 197 0.10 6.03 9.29
CA GLY A 197 -0.60 5.33 8.19
C GLY A 197 -1.01 6.22 7.02
N THR A 198 -0.44 7.42 6.84
CA THR A 198 -0.73 8.25 5.68
C THR A 198 0.53 8.48 4.87
N LYS A 199 0.59 7.89 3.68
CA LYS A 199 1.54 8.35 2.66
C LYS A 199 1.35 9.86 2.50
N ARG A 200 2.36 10.63 2.86
CA ARG A 200 2.37 12.07 2.59
C ARG A 200 2.53 12.24 1.10
N ARG A 201 1.59 12.88 0.47
CA ARG A 201 1.65 13.18 -0.96
C ARG A 201 1.86 14.67 -1.14
N TRP A 202 2.82 15.04 -1.98
CA TRP A 202 2.95 16.43 -2.38
C TRP A 202 1.75 16.89 -3.21
N SER A 203 1.12 17.98 -2.79
CA SER A 203 -0.07 18.55 -3.46
C SER A 203 0.23 19.84 -4.24
N GLY A 204 1.44 20.39 -4.10
CA GLY A 204 1.90 21.56 -4.83
C GLY A 204 2.59 21.21 -6.16
N ASP A 205 3.13 22.23 -6.82
CA ASP A 205 3.88 22.04 -8.06
C ASP A 205 5.22 21.33 -7.79
N LYS A 206 5.62 20.42 -8.69
CA LYS A 206 6.90 19.73 -8.62
C LYS A 206 8.10 20.68 -8.57
N VAL A 207 7.97 21.82 -9.23
CA VAL A 207 9.01 22.87 -9.26
C VAL A 207 9.30 23.45 -7.87
N GLU A 208 8.30 23.50 -7.00
CA GLU A 208 8.44 23.97 -5.61
C GLU A 208 9.34 23.03 -4.80
N LEU A 209 9.17 21.71 -5.00
CA LEU A 209 10.06 20.72 -4.39
C LEU A 209 11.50 20.80 -4.91
N ILE A 210 11.67 21.18 -6.17
CA ILE A 210 13.01 21.40 -6.73
C ILE A 210 13.67 22.61 -6.08
N GLU A 211 12.94 23.69 -5.83
CA GLU A 211 13.47 24.83 -5.08
C GLU A 211 13.94 24.40 -3.68
N ILE A 212 13.15 23.57 -2.98
CA ILE A 212 13.53 23.03 -1.67
C ILE A 212 14.76 22.12 -1.78
N ALA A 213 14.78 21.18 -2.72
CA ALA A 213 15.88 20.23 -2.91
C ALA A 213 17.21 20.94 -3.12
N TYR A 214 17.24 21.91 -4.02
CA TYR A 214 18.44 22.70 -4.29
C TYR A 214 18.79 23.65 -3.15
N GLY A 215 17.79 24.20 -2.42
CA GLY A 215 18.00 24.96 -1.21
C GLY A 215 18.72 24.14 -0.13
N ILE A 216 18.29 22.90 0.10
CA ILE A 216 18.94 21.97 1.03
C ILE A 216 20.35 21.64 0.56
N TYR A 217 20.52 21.32 -0.72
CA TYR A 217 21.80 20.97 -1.32
C TYR A 217 22.84 22.09 -1.16
N TYR A 218 22.50 23.32 -1.54
CA TYR A 218 23.44 24.45 -1.47
C TYR A 218 23.70 24.92 -0.04
N THR A 219 22.78 24.70 0.90
CA THR A 219 23.01 25.00 2.31
C THR A 219 23.83 23.93 3.03
N GLN A 220 24.08 22.77 2.39
CA GLN A 220 24.93 21.68 2.90
C GLN A 220 24.54 21.17 4.30
N ARG A 221 23.23 21.05 4.58
CA ARG A 221 22.71 20.66 5.91
C ARG A 221 22.42 19.17 6.07
N ILE A 222 22.62 18.37 5.02
CA ILE A 222 22.45 16.92 5.05
C ILE A 222 23.82 16.24 4.97
N ASN A 223 24.06 15.25 5.81
CA ASN A 223 25.25 14.42 5.86
C ASN A 223 26.55 15.25 5.91
N ASP A 224 26.59 16.31 6.71
CA ASP A 224 27.72 17.23 6.84
C ASP A 224 28.20 17.81 5.49
N GLY A 225 27.26 18.06 4.58
CA GLY A 225 27.52 18.62 3.24
C GLY A 225 27.99 17.58 2.20
N LYS A 226 27.94 16.28 2.52
CA LYS A 226 28.37 15.19 1.62
C LYS A 226 27.26 14.57 0.79
N ALA A 227 25.98 14.97 1.05
CA ALA A 227 24.86 14.48 0.26
C ALA A 227 24.88 15.04 -1.16
N GLU A 228 24.72 14.18 -2.16
CA GLU A 228 24.55 14.64 -3.54
C GLU A 228 23.09 15.09 -3.79
N ILE A 229 22.90 15.91 -4.82
CA ILE A 229 21.55 16.38 -5.18
C ILE A 229 20.61 15.23 -5.52
N SER A 230 21.12 14.16 -6.14
CA SER A 230 20.40 12.92 -6.44
C SER A 230 19.84 12.25 -5.19
N ASP A 231 20.60 12.27 -4.09
CA ASP A 231 20.19 11.65 -2.82
C ASP A 231 19.04 12.46 -2.19
N ILE A 232 19.14 13.79 -2.25
CA ILE A 232 18.12 14.70 -1.70
C ILE A 232 16.82 14.60 -2.51
N VAL A 233 16.93 14.55 -3.86
CA VAL A 233 15.78 14.38 -4.75
C VAL A 233 15.12 13.03 -4.50
N GLY A 234 15.88 11.93 -4.47
CA GLY A 234 15.35 10.60 -4.21
C GLY A 234 14.67 10.48 -2.83
N TRP A 235 15.23 11.15 -1.81
CA TRP A 235 14.59 11.21 -0.48
C TRP A 235 13.24 11.94 -0.52
N LEU A 236 13.13 13.07 -1.25
CA LEU A 236 11.87 13.80 -1.40
C LEU A 236 10.83 13.01 -2.20
N GLU A 237 11.23 12.32 -3.27
CA GLU A 237 10.37 11.43 -4.06
C GLU A 237 9.76 10.34 -3.17
N GLU A 238 10.61 9.66 -2.40
CA GLU A 238 10.19 8.57 -1.51
C GLU A 238 9.30 9.07 -0.35
N SER A 239 9.64 10.24 0.23
CA SER A 239 8.93 10.80 1.39
C SER A 239 7.57 11.40 1.06
N LEU A 240 7.40 11.92 -0.16
CA LEU A 240 6.24 12.69 -0.57
C LEU A 240 5.46 12.06 -1.74
N ASP A 241 5.75 10.82 -2.09
CA ASP A 241 5.08 10.03 -3.15
C ASP A 241 4.93 10.84 -4.46
N VAL A 242 6.04 11.39 -4.93
CA VAL A 242 6.09 12.26 -6.10
C VAL A 242 7.26 11.86 -7.00
N ASP A 243 7.05 11.89 -8.31
CA ASP A 243 8.10 11.65 -9.32
C ASP A 243 8.78 12.96 -9.71
N LEU A 244 10.08 13.10 -9.44
CA LEU A 244 10.93 14.23 -9.78
C LEU A 244 12.02 13.86 -10.80
N ALA A 245 11.82 12.83 -11.62
CA ALA A 245 12.80 12.28 -12.56
C ALA A 245 13.48 13.31 -13.47
N GLN A 246 12.90 14.51 -13.63
CA GLN A 246 13.46 15.62 -14.41
C GLN A 246 13.98 16.77 -13.53
N ALA A 247 14.41 16.51 -12.31
CA ALA A 247 14.84 17.51 -11.33
C ALA A 247 15.85 18.51 -11.90
N TYR A 248 16.90 18.01 -12.57
CA TYR A 248 17.90 18.88 -13.19
C TYR A 248 17.31 19.82 -14.26
N ARG A 249 16.44 19.32 -15.11
CA ARG A 249 15.78 20.12 -16.16
C ARG A 249 14.91 21.21 -15.54
N MET A 250 14.10 20.84 -14.53
CA MET A 250 13.26 21.77 -13.81
C MET A 250 14.09 22.87 -13.12
N PHE A 251 15.24 22.52 -12.55
CA PHE A 251 16.15 23.51 -11.97
C PHE A 251 16.74 24.48 -13.02
N VAL A 252 17.13 23.95 -14.21
CA VAL A 252 17.56 24.82 -15.32
C VAL A 252 16.44 25.76 -15.76
N ASP A 253 15.19 25.32 -15.77
CA ASP A 253 14.05 26.17 -16.10
C ASP A 253 13.82 27.26 -15.02
N ILE A 254 14.06 26.96 -13.74
CA ILE A 254 14.06 27.94 -12.66
C ILE A 254 15.12 29.04 -12.94
N THR A 255 16.35 28.66 -13.32
CA THR A 255 17.43 29.63 -13.58
C THR A 255 17.16 30.54 -14.80
N ARG A 256 16.22 30.16 -15.66
CA ARG A 256 15.82 30.90 -16.87
C ARG A 256 14.64 31.88 -16.65
N ARG A 257 14.05 31.87 -15.46
CA ARG A 257 12.93 32.75 -15.12
C ARG A 257 13.36 34.23 -15.27
N LYS A 258 12.56 35.05 -15.94
CA LYS A 258 12.86 36.48 -16.15
C LYS A 258 11.98 37.42 -15.32
N THR A 259 10.76 37.00 -15.01
CA THR A 259 9.73 37.84 -14.39
C THR A 259 9.30 37.35 -13.01
N VAL A 260 9.72 36.17 -12.58
CA VAL A 260 9.37 35.54 -11.31
C VAL A 260 10.66 35.25 -10.54
N SER A 261 10.64 35.39 -9.22
CA SER A 261 11.78 35.05 -8.34
C SER A 261 12.29 33.65 -8.61
N TYR A 262 13.61 33.48 -8.60
CA TYR A 262 14.25 32.16 -8.66
C TYR A 262 13.91 31.28 -7.43
N THR A 263 13.55 31.91 -6.33
CA THR A 263 13.20 31.31 -5.04
C THR A 263 11.75 31.60 -4.66
N LYS A 264 10.85 31.61 -5.66
CA LYS A 264 9.44 31.96 -5.46
C LYS A 264 8.79 31.23 -4.29
N TYR A 265 8.94 29.89 -4.25
CA TYR A 265 8.30 29.10 -3.22
C TYR A 265 9.00 29.24 -1.86
N LEU A 266 10.30 29.33 -1.83
CA LEU A 266 11.05 29.62 -0.59
C LEU A 266 10.68 30.97 0.00
N ASP A 267 10.45 32.01 -0.84
CA ASP A 267 9.97 33.33 -0.41
C ASP A 267 8.54 33.24 0.14
N GLU A 268 7.68 32.43 -0.46
CA GLU A 268 6.32 32.16 0.01
C GLU A 268 6.33 31.44 1.38
N MET A 269 7.17 30.40 1.52
CA MET A 269 7.36 29.70 2.80
C MET A 269 7.83 30.66 3.90
N ARG A 270 8.81 31.51 3.60
CA ARG A 270 9.30 32.56 4.52
C ARG A 270 8.17 33.46 4.96
N GLY A 271 7.37 33.97 4.00
CA GLY A 271 6.24 34.85 4.27
C GLY A 271 5.19 34.19 5.16
N ALA A 272 4.84 32.91 4.88
CA ALA A 272 3.90 32.16 5.68
C ALA A 272 4.37 31.93 7.13
N ILE A 273 5.67 31.64 7.32
CA ILE A 273 6.26 31.48 8.66
C ILE A 273 6.22 32.80 9.42
N HIS A 274 6.65 33.92 8.78
CA HIS A 274 6.62 35.24 9.40
C HIS A 274 5.19 35.63 9.79
N GLY A 275 4.23 35.49 8.89
CA GLY A 275 2.82 35.80 9.17
C GLY A 275 2.27 35.01 10.37
N ARG A 276 2.61 33.70 10.46
CA ARG A 276 2.19 32.90 11.59
C ARG A 276 2.82 33.30 12.92
N ILE A 277 4.10 33.70 12.90
CA ILE A 277 4.81 34.17 14.08
C ILE A 277 4.18 35.51 14.55
N GLU A 278 3.93 36.45 13.64
CA GLU A 278 3.29 37.73 13.96
C GLU A 278 1.87 37.54 14.54
N GLU A 279 1.10 36.57 13.98
CA GLU A 279 -0.21 36.24 14.53
C GLU A 279 -0.11 35.69 15.96
N SER A 280 0.93 34.90 16.29
CA SER A 280 1.13 34.34 17.62
C SER A 280 1.43 35.42 18.68
N PHE A 281 2.00 36.54 18.27
CA PHE A 281 2.28 37.69 19.16
C PHE A 281 1.08 38.63 19.31
N LYS A 282 0.03 38.52 18.49
CA LYS A 282 -1.20 39.30 18.67
C LYS A 282 -1.93 38.82 19.92
N TYR A 283 -1.93 39.66 20.97
CA TYR A 283 -2.63 39.44 22.22
C TYR A 283 -4.14 39.25 21.95
N LYS A 284 -4.66 38.09 22.32
CA LYS A 284 -6.11 37.83 22.38
C LYS A 284 -6.57 38.08 23.81
N PRO A 285 -7.30 39.19 24.12
CA PRO A 285 -7.84 39.41 25.44
C PRO A 285 -8.78 38.25 25.79
N LYS A 286 -8.58 37.63 26.96
CA LYS A 286 -9.52 36.64 27.50
C LYS A 286 -10.90 37.30 27.62
N LYS A 287 -11.92 36.75 26.98
CA LYS A 287 -13.32 37.13 27.26
C LYS A 287 -13.55 37.00 28.74
N GLY A 288 -13.89 38.13 29.39
CA GLY A 288 -14.20 38.20 30.80
C GLY A 288 -15.32 37.24 31.13
N ILE A 289 -15.21 36.56 32.26
CA ILE A 289 -16.24 35.78 32.88
C ILE A 289 -17.35 36.78 33.26
N PRO A 290 -18.62 36.58 32.91
CA PRO A 290 -19.66 37.46 33.42
C PRO A 290 -19.78 37.26 34.92
N GLU A 291 -19.57 38.34 35.69
CA GLU A 291 -19.93 38.43 37.11
C GLU A 291 -21.43 38.26 37.26
N ASN A 292 -21.82 37.25 38.06
CA ASN A 292 -23.16 37.13 38.66
C ASN A 292 -23.10 37.71 40.04
#